data_7f4fae02c4a20066455293188e179989
#
_entry.id   7f4fae02c4a20066455293188e179989
#
_cell.length_a   1.000
_cell.length_b   1.000
_cell.length_c   1.000
_cell.angle_alpha   90.00
_cell.angle_beta   90.00
_cell.angle_gamma   90.00
#
_symmetry.space_group_name_H-M   'P 1'
#
loop_
_entity.id
_entity.type
_entity.pdbx_description
1 polymer ?
#
loop_
_entity_poly.entity_id
_entity_poly.type
_entity_poly.pdbx_seq_one_letter_code
_entity_poly.pdbx_strand_id
1 'polypeptide(L)'
;MTRPVRRHARGGAAVLLAAAFSVLPATTAPAHADTIRARQWGLEALHTAEAWRTTKGEGVTVAVLDTGVDAEHPDLEGSVLPGHDLIGFGASRGDSAWARHGTAMAGIIAGHGHGPDGGDGVLGIAPEAEILPVRVILESRDKARDKARKSRGTALAQGIRWAADHGADVINLSLGDDSESAHPDAGEDAAVQYALAKGVAVVASAGNGGEKGDHISYPAAYPGVIAVTAVDRYGTRASFSTRRWYATVSAPGVDIVIADPDRRYYEGWGTSAAAAFVSGAVALVRAAHPDLTPAQLKTLLIDTARSRPEGGRSDAKGYGTVDPAAAIEAGARLKGGDPKDTAAGYRGRHFGPGPTAPAEEPRSFGLLAPLLGGLGALLLLTAVVLRRAHRSG
;
A
#
# COMPACT_ATOMS: atom_id res chain seq x y z
N MET A 1 32.40 99.65 16.81
CA MET A 1 32.22 99.05 15.45
C MET A 1 31.76 97.63 15.60
N THR A 2 30.79 97.17 14.87
CA THR A 2 30.16 95.89 14.72
C THR A 2 28.87 95.63 15.55
N ARG A 3 27.78 95.54 14.80
CA ARG A 3 26.41 95.34 15.22
C ARG A 3 26.14 93.82 15.56
N PRO A 4 25.28 93.50 16.52
CA PRO A 4 24.77 92.15 16.70
C PRO A 4 23.51 91.93 15.88
N VAL A 5 23.45 90.74 15.23
CA VAL A 5 22.30 90.21 14.46
C VAL A 5 21.31 89.57 15.41
N ARG A 6 20.05 89.93 15.40
CA ARG A 6 18.92 89.32 16.12
C ARG A 6 18.56 88.02 15.45
N ARG A 7 18.51 86.88 16.20
CA ARG A 7 17.88 85.63 15.81
C ARG A 7 16.50 85.52 16.42
N HIS A 8 15.52 85.41 15.57
CA HIS A 8 14.16 85.08 15.97
C HIS A 8 14.05 83.56 16.34
N ALA A 9 13.55 83.27 17.53
CA ALA A 9 13.16 81.96 17.93
C ALA A 9 11.75 81.65 17.36
N ARG A 10 11.66 80.69 16.54
CA ARG A 10 10.36 80.04 16.16
C ARG A 10 10.20 78.78 16.96
N GLY A 11 9.17 78.77 17.82
CA GLY A 11 8.76 77.57 18.55
C GLY A 11 8.12 76.61 17.57
N GLY A 12 8.67 75.38 17.54
CA GLY A 12 8.07 74.27 16.88
C GLY A 12 7.60 73.25 17.92
N ALA A 13 6.31 73.07 18.01
CA ALA A 13 5.73 72.02 18.87
C ALA A 13 6.06 70.64 18.26
N ALA A 14 6.82 69.85 19.00
CA ALA A 14 7.08 68.45 18.66
C ALA A 14 5.89 67.58 19.11
N VAL A 15 5.11 67.10 18.13
CA VAL A 15 4.09 66.06 18.36
C VAL A 15 4.82 64.71 18.42
N LEU A 16 4.89 64.15 19.60
CA LEU A 16 5.34 62.75 19.82
C LEU A 16 4.22 61.79 19.40
N LEU A 17 4.33 61.20 18.19
CA LEU A 17 3.53 60.06 17.80
C LEU A 17 4.15 58.82 18.48
N ALA A 18 3.51 58.32 19.52
CA ALA A 18 3.78 57.01 20.11
C ALA A 18 3.22 55.95 19.16
N ALA A 19 4.09 55.34 18.34
CA ALA A 19 3.74 54.15 17.59
C ALA A 19 3.66 52.95 18.56
N ALA A 20 2.44 52.55 18.92
CA ALA A 20 2.19 51.30 19.61
C ALA A 20 2.46 50.15 18.64
N PHE A 21 3.63 49.52 18.72
CA PHE A 21 3.91 48.23 18.08
C PHE A 21 3.09 47.17 18.81
N SER A 22 1.94 46.81 18.27
CA SER A 22 1.23 45.59 18.66
C SER A 22 2.06 44.42 18.21
N VAL A 23 2.82 43.81 19.11
CA VAL A 23 3.45 42.49 18.91
C VAL A 23 2.31 41.48 18.91
N LEU A 24 1.78 41.14 17.74
CA LEU A 24 0.98 39.97 17.54
C LEU A 24 1.90 38.78 17.84
N PRO A 25 1.49 37.84 18.74
CA PRO A 25 2.24 36.60 18.89
C PRO A 25 2.21 35.92 17.51
N ALA A 26 3.37 35.84 16.86
CA ALA A 26 3.54 34.94 15.72
C ALA A 26 3.31 33.52 16.28
N THR A 27 2.13 32.97 16.04
CA THR A 27 1.92 31.54 16.15
C THR A 27 2.80 30.91 15.09
N THR A 28 4.01 30.53 15.47
CA THR A 28 4.84 29.67 14.65
C THR A 28 4.09 28.35 14.57
N ALA A 29 3.34 28.17 13.48
CA ALA A 29 2.88 26.85 13.09
C ALA A 29 4.13 25.95 13.04
N PRO A 30 4.10 24.75 13.57
CA PRO A 30 5.22 23.83 13.51
C PRO A 30 5.49 23.53 12.03
N ALA A 31 6.57 24.09 11.49
CA ALA A 31 6.93 24.01 10.07
C ALA A 31 7.58 22.66 9.68
N HIS A 32 7.60 21.65 10.54
CA HIS A 32 8.33 20.40 10.30
C HIS A 32 7.54 19.09 10.45
N ALA A 33 6.31 19.11 10.87
CA ALA A 33 5.53 17.86 11.07
C ALA A 33 5.07 17.19 9.77
N ASP A 34 5.51 17.60 8.57
CA ASP A 34 4.56 17.41 7.51
C ASP A 34 5.02 16.97 6.11
N THR A 35 6.29 16.80 5.86
CA THR A 35 6.70 16.40 4.50
C THR A 35 6.41 14.91 4.23
N ILE A 36 6.53 14.05 5.23
CA ILE A 36 6.31 12.59 5.09
C ILE A 36 4.80 12.31 4.99
N ARG A 37 4.01 12.84 5.93
CA ARG A 37 2.56 12.62 5.97
C ARG A 37 1.81 13.24 4.80
N ALA A 38 2.17 14.45 4.39
CA ALA A 38 1.60 15.09 3.21
C ALA A 38 1.82 14.27 1.90
N ARG A 39 2.81 13.39 1.90
CA ARG A 39 3.09 12.49 0.77
C ARG A 39 2.37 11.14 0.86
N GLN A 40 1.74 10.81 1.99
CA GLN A 40 1.01 9.56 2.20
C GLN A 40 -0.40 9.58 1.56
N TRP A 41 -0.47 9.85 0.27
CA TRP A 41 -1.71 9.95 -0.49
C TRP A 41 -2.62 8.71 -0.36
N GLY A 42 -2.03 7.53 -0.09
CA GLY A 42 -2.75 6.27 0.03
C GLY A 42 -3.78 6.26 1.17
N LEU A 43 -3.50 6.91 2.29
CA LEU A 43 -4.44 7.02 3.40
C LEU A 43 -5.67 7.86 3.03
N GLU A 44 -5.47 8.97 2.34
CA GLU A 44 -6.56 9.81 1.84
C GLU A 44 -7.40 9.06 0.79
N ALA A 45 -6.72 8.40 -0.16
CA ALA A 45 -7.38 7.62 -1.21
C ALA A 45 -8.25 6.47 -0.66
N LEU A 46 -7.94 5.96 0.53
CA LEU A 46 -8.69 4.90 1.21
C LEU A 46 -9.70 5.42 2.25
N HIS A 47 -9.86 6.75 2.38
CA HIS A 47 -10.74 7.39 3.37
C HIS A 47 -10.49 6.92 4.81
N THR A 48 -9.23 6.69 5.18
CA THR A 48 -8.87 6.13 6.49
C THR A 48 -9.34 7.00 7.65
N ALA A 49 -9.31 8.32 7.51
CA ALA A 49 -9.81 9.24 8.52
C ALA A 49 -11.28 9.00 8.89
N GLU A 50 -12.06 8.47 7.96
CA GLU A 50 -13.46 8.10 8.18
C GLU A 50 -13.58 6.79 8.95
N ALA A 51 -12.78 5.78 8.61
CA ALA A 51 -12.69 4.52 9.35
C ALA A 51 -12.20 4.74 10.79
N TRP A 52 -11.24 5.64 11.00
CA TRP A 52 -10.69 5.98 12.32
C TRP A 52 -11.68 6.65 13.29
N ARG A 53 -12.83 7.09 12.81
CA ARG A 53 -13.91 7.51 13.71
C ARG A 53 -14.51 6.34 14.50
N THR A 54 -14.34 5.12 14.00
CA THR A 54 -14.85 3.91 14.64
C THR A 54 -13.74 3.15 15.34
N THR A 55 -12.61 2.91 14.68
CA THR A 55 -11.47 2.15 15.22
C THR A 55 -10.19 2.49 14.47
N LYS A 56 -9.06 2.31 15.12
CA LYS A 56 -7.73 2.39 14.51
C LYS A 56 -7.00 1.04 14.47
N GLY A 57 -7.74 -0.05 14.75
CA GLY A 57 -7.22 -1.40 14.69
C GLY A 57 -6.82 -2.00 16.05
N GLU A 58 -7.19 -1.38 17.14
CA GLU A 58 -6.88 -1.83 18.50
C GLU A 58 -7.33 -3.27 18.76
N GLY A 59 -6.45 -4.05 19.40
CA GLY A 59 -6.68 -5.45 19.76
C GLY A 59 -6.57 -6.43 18.59
N VAL A 60 -6.13 -5.98 17.41
CA VAL A 60 -5.92 -6.84 16.24
C VAL A 60 -4.44 -7.04 15.96
N THR A 61 -4.05 -8.30 15.77
CA THR A 61 -2.68 -8.69 15.42
C THR A 61 -2.57 -9.00 13.93
N VAL A 62 -1.70 -8.27 13.24
CA VAL A 62 -1.37 -8.53 11.82
C VAL A 62 -0.02 -9.19 11.72
N ALA A 63 0.02 -10.46 11.30
CA ALA A 63 1.27 -11.14 11.03
C ALA A 63 1.86 -10.69 9.68
N VAL A 64 3.09 -10.19 9.71
CA VAL A 64 3.86 -9.80 8.51
C VAL A 64 4.86 -10.91 8.20
N LEU A 65 4.52 -11.77 7.24
CA LEU A 65 5.37 -12.85 6.78
C LEU A 65 6.28 -12.34 5.66
N ASP A 66 7.51 -11.97 6.01
CA ASP A 66 8.38 -11.20 5.13
C ASP A 66 9.87 -11.42 5.45
N THR A 67 10.70 -10.39 5.26
CA THR A 67 12.15 -10.38 5.50
C THR A 67 12.52 -10.09 6.96
N GLY A 68 11.54 -10.00 7.85
CA GLY A 68 11.65 -9.51 9.23
C GLY A 68 11.11 -8.08 9.35
N VAL A 69 11.02 -7.58 10.59
CA VAL A 69 10.60 -6.20 10.90
C VAL A 69 11.54 -5.60 11.92
N ASP A 70 11.92 -4.34 11.74
CA ASP A 70 12.67 -3.59 12.75
C ASP A 70 11.73 -3.04 13.84
N ALA A 71 11.64 -3.75 14.95
CA ALA A 71 10.82 -3.38 16.10
C ALA A 71 11.28 -2.10 16.82
N GLU A 72 12.50 -1.62 16.55
CA GLU A 72 13.03 -0.38 17.11
C GLU A 72 12.86 0.81 16.15
N HIS A 73 12.17 0.62 15.01
CA HIS A 73 11.84 1.76 14.16
C HIS A 73 10.91 2.72 14.90
N PRO A 74 11.19 4.03 14.94
CA PRO A 74 10.40 4.99 15.76
C PRO A 74 8.90 4.94 15.50
N ASP A 75 8.50 4.68 14.25
CA ASP A 75 7.07 4.61 13.89
C ASP A 75 6.41 3.27 14.24
N LEU A 76 7.18 2.31 14.76
CA LEU A 76 6.70 0.96 15.09
C LEU A 76 7.04 0.55 16.52
N GLU A 77 7.77 1.39 17.26
CA GLU A 77 8.23 1.07 18.61
C GLU A 77 7.05 0.84 19.55
N GLY A 78 7.02 -0.34 20.18
CA GLY A 78 5.93 -0.75 21.07
C GLY A 78 4.74 -1.43 20.40
N SER A 79 4.63 -1.40 19.06
CA SER A 79 3.56 -2.10 18.31
C SER A 79 4.01 -3.44 17.70
N VAL A 80 5.29 -3.80 17.81
CA VAL A 80 5.83 -5.03 17.22
C VAL A 80 6.02 -6.09 18.30
N LEU A 81 5.29 -7.18 18.17
CA LEU A 81 5.35 -8.33 19.07
C LEU A 81 6.63 -9.16 18.85
N PRO A 82 7.02 -10.02 19.81
CA PRO A 82 8.06 -11.01 19.59
C PRO A 82 7.71 -11.92 18.42
N GLY A 83 8.58 -11.93 17.40
CA GLY A 83 8.36 -12.67 16.16
C GLY A 83 9.08 -14.00 16.07
N HIS A 84 9.09 -14.57 14.86
CA HIS A 84 9.75 -15.85 14.58
C HIS A 84 10.60 -15.78 13.31
N ASP A 85 11.82 -16.35 13.37
CA ASP A 85 12.72 -16.46 12.21
C ASP A 85 12.82 -17.92 11.75
N LEU A 86 12.16 -18.25 10.63
CA LEU A 86 12.20 -19.57 10.00
C LEU A 86 13.38 -19.75 9.04
N ILE A 87 14.14 -18.69 8.77
CA ILE A 87 15.34 -18.75 7.94
C ILE A 87 16.57 -19.10 8.79
N GLY A 88 16.79 -18.39 9.89
CA GLY A 88 17.86 -18.65 10.85
C GLY A 88 19.28 -18.28 10.39
N PHE A 89 19.42 -17.60 9.25
CA PHE A 89 20.70 -17.11 8.72
C PHE A 89 20.46 -15.93 7.74
N GLY A 90 21.54 -15.41 7.13
CA GLY A 90 21.51 -14.23 6.25
C GLY A 90 21.76 -12.95 7.03
N ALA A 91 21.36 -11.82 6.47
CA ALA A 91 21.52 -10.53 7.11
C ALA A 91 20.83 -10.47 8.47
N SER A 92 21.43 -9.75 9.40
CA SER A 92 20.97 -9.52 10.76
C SER A 92 20.81 -8.02 11.03
N ARG A 93 20.27 -7.67 12.20
CA ARG A 93 20.09 -6.27 12.60
C ARG A 93 21.41 -5.48 12.46
N GLY A 94 21.32 -4.32 11.82
CA GLY A 94 22.48 -3.47 11.49
C GLY A 94 23.03 -3.70 10.08
N ASP A 95 22.69 -4.80 9.42
CA ASP A 95 23.03 -5.01 8.03
C ASP A 95 22.08 -4.27 7.09
N SER A 96 22.59 -3.64 6.04
CA SER A 96 21.79 -2.89 5.07
C SER A 96 20.80 -3.75 4.24
N ALA A 97 20.91 -5.06 4.34
CA ALA A 97 20.00 -6.03 3.70
C ALA A 97 19.12 -6.75 4.71
N TRP A 98 18.86 -6.15 5.88
CA TRP A 98 18.02 -6.78 6.91
C TRP A 98 16.68 -6.07 7.04
N ALA A 99 15.59 -6.84 7.00
CA ALA A 99 14.22 -6.44 7.36
C ALA A 99 13.66 -5.18 6.65
N ARG A 100 14.23 -4.76 5.51
CA ARG A 100 13.80 -3.52 4.84
C ARG A 100 12.38 -3.61 4.31
N HIS A 101 12.09 -4.68 3.57
CA HIS A 101 10.77 -4.85 2.96
C HIS A 101 9.71 -5.11 4.03
N GLY A 102 9.95 -5.99 5.00
CA GLY A 102 8.99 -6.24 6.06
C GLY A 102 8.73 -5.04 6.97
N THR A 103 9.76 -4.22 7.28
CA THR A 103 9.56 -2.95 8.02
C THR A 103 8.71 -1.96 7.22
N ALA A 104 8.93 -1.87 5.90
CA ALA A 104 8.10 -1.04 5.02
C ALA A 104 6.63 -1.49 5.05
N MET A 105 6.36 -2.79 4.97
CA MET A 105 5.00 -3.33 5.04
C MET A 105 4.36 -3.09 6.41
N ALA A 106 5.10 -3.32 7.50
CA ALA A 106 4.65 -3.04 8.85
C ALA A 106 4.30 -1.55 9.05
N GLY A 107 5.11 -0.64 8.51
CA GLY A 107 4.84 0.80 8.54
C GLY A 107 3.56 1.21 7.80
N ILE A 108 3.25 0.59 6.65
CA ILE A 108 1.99 0.81 5.92
C ILE A 108 0.79 0.27 6.72
N ILE A 109 0.96 -0.83 7.43
CA ILE A 109 -0.12 -1.46 8.20
C ILE A 109 -0.38 -0.68 9.50
N ALA A 110 0.65 -0.52 10.35
CA ALA A 110 0.52 -0.11 11.74
C ALA A 110 1.49 0.98 12.18
N GLY A 111 2.13 1.70 11.24
CA GLY A 111 2.94 2.86 11.61
C GLY A 111 2.09 3.86 12.42
N HIS A 112 2.60 4.30 13.56
CA HIS A 112 1.89 5.25 14.44
C HIS A 112 2.56 6.63 14.51
N GLY A 113 3.67 6.80 13.77
CA GLY A 113 4.51 7.98 13.84
C GLY A 113 5.31 8.07 15.13
N HIS A 114 6.03 9.15 15.27
CA HIS A 114 6.85 9.44 16.46
C HIS A 114 6.91 10.95 16.73
N GLY A 115 7.75 11.36 17.68
CA GLY A 115 7.91 12.77 18.05
C GLY A 115 6.70 13.33 18.81
N PRO A 116 6.61 14.66 18.99
CA PRO A 116 5.51 15.28 19.70
C PRO A 116 4.15 14.94 19.07
N ASP A 117 3.24 14.44 19.90
CA ASP A 117 1.88 14.04 19.48
C ASP A 117 1.85 13.04 18.30
N GLY A 118 2.93 12.25 18.14
CA GLY A 118 3.09 11.35 17.00
C GLY A 118 3.10 12.08 15.65
N GLY A 119 3.50 13.34 15.59
CA GLY A 119 3.43 14.21 14.41
C GLY A 119 4.42 13.85 13.30
N ASP A 120 5.53 13.21 13.64
CA ASP A 120 6.60 12.85 12.71
C ASP A 120 6.43 11.42 12.17
N GLY A 121 7.05 11.11 11.05
CA GLY A 121 7.11 9.79 10.46
C GLY A 121 5.83 9.35 9.71
N VAL A 122 5.70 8.03 9.47
CA VAL A 122 4.57 7.47 8.72
C VAL A 122 3.43 7.04 9.63
N LEU A 123 2.21 7.20 9.12
CA LEU A 123 1.02 6.53 9.66
C LEU A 123 0.69 5.32 8.82
N GLY A 124 0.36 4.23 9.47
CA GLY A 124 -0.27 3.06 8.87
C GLY A 124 -1.78 3.24 8.80
N ILE A 125 -2.44 2.36 8.06
CA ILE A 125 -3.90 2.38 7.93
C ILE A 125 -4.60 1.94 9.21
N ALA A 126 -3.95 1.07 10.01
CA ALA A 126 -4.42 0.59 11.31
C ALA A 126 -3.35 0.86 12.40
N PRO A 127 -3.14 2.14 12.81
CA PRO A 127 -1.99 2.55 13.62
C PRO A 127 -2.04 2.05 15.07
N GLU A 128 -3.13 1.43 15.52
CA GLU A 128 -3.27 0.82 16.86
C GLU A 128 -3.31 -0.72 16.78
N ALA A 129 -3.06 -1.32 15.59
CA ALA A 129 -2.87 -2.75 15.44
C ALA A 129 -1.45 -3.17 15.85
N GLU A 130 -1.31 -4.42 16.30
CA GLU A 130 -0.03 -5.03 16.61
C GLU A 130 0.55 -5.78 15.40
N ILE A 131 1.86 -5.76 15.25
CA ILE A 131 2.59 -6.48 14.20
C ILE A 131 3.26 -7.72 14.78
N LEU A 132 2.94 -8.89 14.23
CA LEU A 132 3.60 -10.15 14.53
C LEU A 132 4.58 -10.50 13.39
N PRO A 133 5.89 -10.22 13.52
CA PRO A 133 6.83 -10.45 12.43
C PRO A 133 7.21 -11.92 12.30
N VAL A 134 7.13 -12.48 11.09
CA VAL A 134 7.60 -13.83 10.79
C VAL A 134 8.55 -13.79 9.60
N ARG A 135 9.82 -14.08 9.84
CA ARG A 135 10.82 -14.07 8.77
C ARG A 135 10.78 -15.36 7.99
N VAL A 136 10.27 -15.30 6.77
CA VAL A 136 10.10 -16.45 5.87
C VAL A 136 10.91 -16.35 4.58
N ILE A 137 11.44 -15.15 4.27
CA ILE A 137 12.29 -14.87 3.11
C ILE A 137 13.45 -13.95 3.50
N LEU A 138 14.44 -13.84 2.61
CA LEU A 138 15.53 -12.86 2.70
C LEU A 138 15.35 -11.75 1.67
N GLU A 139 15.92 -10.59 1.97
CA GLU A 139 15.96 -9.46 1.04
C GLU A 139 16.58 -9.83 -0.31
N SER A 140 16.17 -9.13 -1.36
CA SER A 140 16.66 -9.39 -2.72
C SER A 140 18.18 -9.23 -2.85
N ARG A 141 18.77 -8.37 -2.02
CA ARG A 141 20.23 -8.09 -1.98
C ARG A 141 20.99 -8.96 -0.99
N ASP A 142 20.31 -9.81 -0.20
CA ASP A 142 20.98 -10.70 0.73
C ASP A 142 21.74 -11.79 -0.03
N LYS A 143 23.04 -11.92 0.25
CA LYS A 143 23.92 -12.92 -0.39
C LYS A 143 23.48 -14.36 -0.11
N ALA A 144 22.77 -14.60 0.99
CA ALA A 144 22.27 -15.91 1.37
C ALA A 144 20.87 -16.24 0.78
N ARG A 145 20.26 -15.32 -0.01
CA ARG A 145 18.91 -15.50 -0.55
C ARG A 145 18.73 -16.79 -1.34
N ASP A 146 19.65 -17.11 -2.25
CA ASP A 146 19.57 -18.34 -3.05
C ASP A 146 19.71 -19.59 -2.20
N LYS A 147 20.55 -19.55 -1.15
CA LYS A 147 20.64 -20.63 -0.18
C LYS A 147 19.33 -20.79 0.58
N ALA A 148 18.71 -19.69 1.02
CA ALA A 148 17.43 -19.73 1.71
C ALA A 148 16.33 -20.34 0.83
N ARG A 149 16.20 -19.90 -0.42
CA ARG A 149 15.22 -20.48 -1.36
C ARG A 149 15.38 -22.00 -1.52
N LYS A 150 16.60 -22.51 -1.58
CA LYS A 150 16.88 -23.93 -1.74
C LYS A 150 16.67 -24.75 -0.46
N SER A 151 17.02 -24.20 0.70
CA SER A 151 17.04 -24.95 1.97
C SER A 151 15.86 -24.66 2.90
N ARG A 152 15.06 -23.64 2.61
CA ARG A 152 13.91 -23.19 3.40
C ARG A 152 12.64 -23.04 2.57
N GLY A 153 12.48 -23.86 1.52
CA GLY A 153 11.32 -23.82 0.63
C GLY A 153 9.97 -23.97 1.32
N THR A 154 9.94 -24.58 2.51
CA THR A 154 8.71 -24.72 3.31
C THR A 154 8.49 -23.59 4.33
N ALA A 155 9.37 -22.59 4.40
CA ALA A 155 9.30 -21.54 5.42
C ALA A 155 7.99 -20.75 5.35
N LEU A 156 7.47 -20.52 4.15
CA LEU A 156 6.20 -19.80 3.97
C LEU A 156 5.03 -20.61 4.58
N ALA A 157 4.89 -21.88 4.22
CA ALA A 157 3.83 -22.74 4.77
C ALA A 157 3.93 -22.89 6.30
N GLN A 158 5.15 -23.04 6.82
CA GLN A 158 5.40 -23.09 8.26
C GLN A 158 5.06 -21.74 8.93
N GLY A 159 5.44 -20.62 8.33
CA GLY A 159 5.15 -19.29 8.84
C GLY A 159 3.65 -18.99 8.91
N ILE A 160 2.89 -19.35 7.87
CA ILE A 160 1.42 -19.19 7.86
C ILE A 160 0.80 -19.98 9.02
N ARG A 161 1.20 -21.23 9.23
CA ARG A 161 0.68 -22.04 10.35
C ARG A 161 1.10 -21.47 11.69
N TRP A 162 2.37 -21.09 11.82
CA TRP A 162 2.89 -20.52 13.06
C TRP A 162 2.14 -19.23 13.43
N ALA A 163 1.94 -18.31 12.48
CA ALA A 163 1.20 -17.07 12.72
C ALA A 163 -0.24 -17.34 13.16
N ALA A 164 -0.93 -18.28 12.51
CA ALA A 164 -2.29 -18.68 12.86
C ALA A 164 -2.40 -19.34 14.25
N ASP A 165 -1.33 -19.97 14.74
CA ASP A 165 -1.27 -20.57 16.07
C ASP A 165 -0.81 -19.60 17.16
N HIS A 166 -0.27 -18.42 16.77
CA HIS A 166 0.26 -17.41 17.69
C HIS A 166 -0.56 -16.11 17.71
N GLY A 167 -1.85 -16.21 17.42
CA GLY A 167 -2.79 -15.12 17.65
C GLY A 167 -2.91 -14.10 16.53
N ALA A 168 -2.42 -14.40 15.32
CA ALA A 168 -2.68 -13.52 14.20
C ALA A 168 -4.18 -13.53 13.82
N ASP A 169 -4.76 -12.35 13.62
CA ASP A 169 -6.09 -12.13 13.06
C ASP A 169 -6.03 -11.98 11.53
N VAL A 170 -4.94 -11.41 11.05
CA VAL A 170 -4.65 -11.16 9.64
C VAL A 170 -3.24 -11.61 9.33
N ILE A 171 -3.04 -12.26 8.20
CA ILE A 171 -1.72 -12.59 7.65
C ILE A 171 -1.50 -11.75 6.39
N ASN A 172 -0.45 -10.92 6.39
CA ASN A 172 0.03 -10.19 5.23
C ASN A 172 1.13 -10.97 4.52
N LEU A 173 0.92 -11.28 3.23
CA LEU A 173 1.85 -11.94 2.33
C LEU A 173 2.22 -11.00 1.18
N SER A 174 3.07 -10.02 1.48
CA SER A 174 3.60 -9.08 0.48
C SER A 174 4.74 -9.69 -0.33
N LEU A 175 4.58 -10.94 -0.70
CA LEU A 175 5.54 -11.80 -1.40
C LEU A 175 4.82 -12.76 -2.33
N GLY A 176 5.54 -13.39 -3.22
CA GLY A 176 5.00 -14.44 -4.09
C GLY A 176 5.99 -14.88 -5.16
N ASP A 177 5.66 -15.98 -5.80
CA ASP A 177 6.29 -16.41 -7.05
C ASP A 177 5.32 -16.10 -8.20
N ASP A 178 5.68 -15.12 -9.03
CA ASP A 178 4.98 -14.71 -10.25
C ASP A 178 5.82 -15.00 -11.50
N SER A 179 6.74 -15.94 -11.41
CA SER A 179 7.54 -16.42 -12.56
C SER A 179 6.70 -17.28 -13.50
N GLU A 180 7.21 -17.48 -14.72
CA GLU A 180 6.59 -18.38 -15.69
C GLU A 180 6.45 -19.83 -15.17
N SER A 181 7.36 -20.23 -14.29
CA SER A 181 7.36 -21.55 -13.65
C SER A 181 6.56 -21.65 -12.36
N ALA A 182 5.90 -20.55 -11.94
CA ALA A 182 5.10 -20.54 -10.73
C ALA A 182 3.98 -21.59 -10.79
N HIS A 183 3.90 -22.42 -9.77
CA HIS A 183 2.91 -23.50 -9.65
C HIS A 183 2.41 -23.60 -8.21
N PRO A 184 1.19 -24.13 -8.00
CA PRO A 184 0.67 -24.28 -6.65
C PRO A 184 1.50 -25.30 -5.87
N ASP A 185 1.81 -24.98 -4.61
CA ASP A 185 2.39 -25.89 -3.64
C ASP A 185 1.31 -26.39 -2.67
N ALA A 186 1.18 -27.71 -2.53
CA ALA A 186 0.14 -28.31 -1.70
C ALA A 186 0.33 -28.00 -0.20
N GLY A 187 1.57 -27.80 0.25
CA GLY A 187 1.88 -27.43 1.64
C GLY A 187 1.48 -25.99 1.95
N GLU A 188 1.71 -25.08 1.00
CA GLU A 188 1.29 -23.67 1.13
C GLU A 188 -0.24 -23.56 1.09
N ASP A 189 -0.92 -24.22 0.13
CA ASP A 189 -2.39 -24.22 0.08
C ASP A 189 -2.97 -24.78 1.38
N ALA A 190 -2.47 -25.92 1.86
CA ALA A 190 -2.91 -26.50 3.12
C ALA A 190 -2.65 -25.59 4.33
N ALA A 191 -1.60 -24.76 4.31
CA ALA A 191 -1.33 -23.78 5.36
C ALA A 191 -2.30 -22.59 5.28
N VAL A 192 -2.62 -22.11 4.07
CA VAL A 192 -3.63 -21.06 3.86
C VAL A 192 -5.00 -21.57 4.35
N GLN A 193 -5.42 -22.76 3.94
CA GLN A 193 -6.70 -23.33 4.39
C GLN A 193 -6.75 -23.53 5.92
N TYR A 194 -5.62 -23.88 6.53
CA TYR A 194 -5.49 -23.96 7.98
C TYR A 194 -5.71 -22.62 8.65
N ALA A 195 -5.06 -21.55 8.17
CA ALA A 195 -5.23 -20.21 8.71
C ALA A 195 -6.69 -19.72 8.59
N LEU A 196 -7.30 -19.90 7.41
CA LEU A 196 -8.71 -19.56 7.18
C LEU A 196 -9.65 -20.32 8.13
N ALA A 197 -9.40 -21.62 8.38
CA ALA A 197 -10.19 -22.42 9.31
C ALA A 197 -10.01 -22.01 10.78
N LYS A 198 -8.91 -21.34 11.11
CA LYS A 198 -8.67 -20.71 12.41
C LYS A 198 -9.32 -19.32 12.55
N GLY A 199 -9.95 -18.80 11.50
CA GLY A 199 -10.55 -17.48 11.49
C GLY A 199 -9.60 -16.36 11.04
N VAL A 200 -8.38 -16.69 10.62
CA VAL A 200 -7.35 -15.75 10.21
C VAL A 200 -7.53 -15.36 8.74
N ALA A 201 -7.68 -14.08 8.46
CA ALA A 201 -7.74 -13.58 7.09
C ALA A 201 -6.36 -13.58 6.43
N VAL A 202 -6.28 -14.05 5.19
CA VAL A 202 -5.02 -14.09 4.44
C VAL A 202 -5.08 -13.11 3.28
N VAL A 203 -4.18 -12.14 3.27
CA VAL A 203 -4.06 -11.08 2.25
C VAL A 203 -2.74 -11.26 1.52
N ALA A 204 -2.76 -11.26 0.19
CA ALA A 204 -1.55 -11.42 -0.61
C ALA A 204 -1.46 -10.44 -1.76
N SER A 205 -0.23 -10.08 -2.12
CA SER A 205 0.06 -9.27 -3.31
C SER A 205 -0.22 -10.06 -4.58
N ALA A 206 -0.92 -9.46 -5.55
CA ALA A 206 -1.34 -10.15 -6.79
C ALA A 206 -0.18 -10.48 -7.73
N GLY A 207 1.01 -9.95 -7.49
CA GLY A 207 2.21 -10.09 -8.32
C GLY A 207 2.54 -8.81 -9.08
N ASN A 208 3.81 -8.71 -9.50
CA ASN A 208 4.36 -7.55 -10.23
C ASN A 208 4.77 -7.92 -11.67
N GLY A 209 4.15 -8.95 -12.22
CA GLY A 209 4.43 -9.49 -13.56
C GLY A 209 3.62 -8.85 -14.69
N GLY A 210 2.89 -7.76 -14.45
CA GLY A 210 1.96 -7.15 -15.42
C GLY A 210 2.58 -6.69 -16.75
N GLU A 211 3.88 -6.41 -16.76
CA GLU A 211 4.68 -6.10 -17.95
C GLU A 211 5.52 -7.30 -18.43
N LYS A 212 5.45 -8.43 -17.73
CA LYS A 212 6.29 -9.62 -17.92
C LYS A 212 5.48 -10.89 -18.13
N GLY A 213 4.36 -10.80 -18.84
CA GLY A 213 3.54 -11.96 -19.23
C GLY A 213 2.37 -12.25 -18.27
N ASP A 214 2.16 -11.46 -17.23
CA ASP A 214 1.01 -11.64 -16.32
C ASP A 214 0.92 -13.09 -15.79
N HIS A 215 2.01 -13.69 -15.34
CA HIS A 215 1.99 -15.06 -14.81
C HIS A 215 1.16 -15.15 -13.54
N ILE A 216 0.64 -16.34 -13.23
CA ILE A 216 -0.10 -16.60 -11.99
C ILE A 216 0.86 -16.41 -10.82
N SER A 217 0.40 -15.72 -9.76
CA SER A 217 1.20 -15.52 -8.55
C SER A 217 0.65 -16.36 -7.40
N TYR A 218 1.52 -17.10 -6.74
CA TYR A 218 1.22 -17.78 -5.48
C TYR A 218 2.00 -17.11 -4.34
N PRO A 219 1.35 -16.90 -3.16
CA PRO A 219 0.10 -17.49 -2.67
C PRO A 219 -1.20 -16.76 -3.06
N ALA A 220 -1.15 -15.66 -3.84
CA ALA A 220 -2.34 -14.87 -4.18
C ALA A 220 -3.46 -15.68 -4.86
N ALA A 221 -3.10 -16.70 -5.64
CA ALA A 221 -4.04 -17.53 -6.37
C ALA A 221 -4.68 -18.65 -5.55
N TYR A 222 -4.27 -18.87 -4.28
CA TYR A 222 -4.93 -19.89 -3.45
C TYR A 222 -6.35 -19.49 -3.07
N PRO A 223 -7.27 -20.47 -3.01
CA PRO A 223 -8.66 -20.20 -2.62
C PRO A 223 -8.78 -19.54 -1.25
N GLY A 224 -9.63 -18.53 -1.15
CA GLY A 224 -9.87 -17.79 0.09
C GLY A 224 -8.94 -16.61 0.34
N VAL A 225 -7.79 -16.56 -0.31
CA VAL A 225 -6.87 -15.42 -0.20
C VAL A 225 -7.49 -14.15 -0.76
N ILE A 226 -7.30 -13.03 -0.08
CA ILE A 226 -7.64 -11.69 -0.56
C ILE A 226 -6.45 -11.20 -1.41
N ALA A 227 -6.53 -11.38 -2.71
CA ALA A 227 -5.47 -10.99 -3.64
C ALA A 227 -5.61 -9.52 -4.04
N VAL A 228 -4.53 -8.74 -3.90
CA VAL A 228 -4.56 -7.28 -4.03
C VAL A 228 -3.73 -6.82 -5.20
N THR A 229 -4.36 -6.08 -6.13
CA THR A 229 -3.71 -5.39 -7.25
C THR A 229 -3.36 -3.94 -6.87
N ALA A 230 -2.38 -3.36 -7.56
CA ALA A 230 -1.90 -2.01 -7.30
C ALA A 230 -2.53 -0.98 -8.23
N VAL A 231 -2.94 0.16 -7.66
CA VAL A 231 -3.36 1.36 -8.40
C VAL A 231 -2.50 2.56 -8.04
N ASP A 232 -2.45 3.54 -8.94
CA ASP A 232 -1.87 4.85 -8.70
C ASP A 232 -2.88 5.80 -8.02
N ARG A 233 -2.47 7.05 -7.75
CA ARG A 233 -3.31 8.08 -7.13
C ARG A 233 -4.56 8.48 -7.94
N TYR A 234 -4.62 8.12 -9.20
CA TYR A 234 -5.78 8.36 -10.08
C TYR A 234 -6.71 7.14 -10.16
N GLY A 235 -6.42 6.07 -9.39
CA GLY A 235 -7.17 4.81 -9.43
C GLY A 235 -6.93 3.99 -10.70
N THR A 236 -5.88 4.33 -11.47
CA THR A 236 -5.45 3.57 -12.64
C THR A 236 -4.60 2.39 -12.19
N ARG A 237 -4.79 1.20 -12.79
CA ARG A 237 -3.93 0.04 -12.50
C ARG A 237 -2.46 0.38 -12.81
N ALA A 238 -1.58 0.11 -11.87
CA ALA A 238 -0.15 0.22 -12.10
C ALA A 238 0.31 -0.77 -13.19
N SER A 239 1.15 -0.35 -14.13
CA SER A 239 1.55 -1.15 -15.28
C SER A 239 2.16 -2.50 -14.90
N PHE A 240 2.95 -2.52 -13.82
CA PHE A 240 3.56 -3.72 -13.27
C PHE A 240 2.57 -4.66 -12.58
N SER A 241 1.41 -4.19 -12.13
CA SER A 241 0.46 -5.02 -11.36
C SER A 241 -0.12 -6.13 -12.23
N THR A 242 0.04 -7.38 -11.78
CA THR A 242 -0.48 -8.56 -12.47
C THR A 242 -2.00 -8.51 -12.61
N ARG A 243 -2.49 -8.92 -13.79
CA ARG A 243 -3.92 -9.00 -14.13
C ARG A 243 -4.33 -10.46 -14.22
N ARG A 244 -5.05 -10.94 -13.22
CA ARG A 244 -5.50 -12.34 -13.19
C ARG A 244 -6.87 -12.48 -12.52
N TRP A 245 -7.52 -13.56 -12.84
CA TRP A 245 -8.84 -13.93 -12.37
C TRP A 245 -8.98 -13.96 -10.84
N TYR A 246 -7.90 -14.18 -10.09
CA TYR A 246 -7.92 -14.21 -8.63
C TYR A 246 -7.92 -12.81 -7.99
N ALA A 247 -7.69 -11.73 -8.73
CA ALA A 247 -7.72 -10.38 -8.19
C ALA A 247 -9.04 -10.12 -7.44
N THR A 248 -8.92 -9.77 -6.16
CA THR A 248 -10.07 -9.53 -5.28
C THR A 248 -10.41 -8.03 -5.23
N VAL A 249 -9.47 -7.21 -4.82
CA VAL A 249 -9.60 -5.75 -4.72
C VAL A 249 -8.29 -5.09 -5.14
N SER A 250 -8.33 -3.77 -5.29
CA SER A 250 -7.16 -2.95 -5.53
C SER A 250 -6.91 -1.98 -4.38
N ALA A 251 -5.66 -1.54 -4.22
CA ALA A 251 -5.26 -0.52 -3.26
C ALA A 251 -4.06 0.29 -3.79
N PRO A 252 -3.70 1.43 -3.15
CA PRO A 252 -2.53 2.22 -3.49
C PRO A 252 -1.25 1.38 -3.55
N GLY A 253 -0.46 1.50 -4.63
CA GLY A 253 0.76 0.73 -4.80
C GLY A 253 1.83 1.43 -5.65
N VAL A 254 1.67 2.73 -5.91
CA VAL A 254 2.62 3.56 -6.67
C VAL A 254 2.96 4.80 -5.84
N ASP A 255 4.23 5.18 -5.78
CA ASP A 255 4.70 6.33 -5.01
C ASP A 255 4.25 6.29 -3.54
N ILE A 256 4.42 5.15 -2.90
CA ILE A 256 4.05 4.93 -1.52
C ILE A 256 5.21 5.26 -0.61
N VAL A 257 4.99 6.14 0.36
CA VAL A 257 5.98 6.42 1.40
C VAL A 257 6.12 5.22 2.32
N ILE A 258 7.35 4.73 2.46
CA ILE A 258 7.70 3.55 3.24
C ILE A 258 8.77 3.88 4.29
N ALA A 259 8.65 3.26 5.45
CA ALA A 259 9.66 3.26 6.50
C ALA A 259 10.78 2.26 6.17
N ASP A 260 12.00 2.55 6.63
CA ASP A 260 13.18 1.69 6.41
C ASP A 260 13.98 1.56 7.71
N PRO A 261 14.61 0.41 8.02
CA PRO A 261 15.43 0.23 9.22
C PRO A 261 16.57 1.26 9.40
N ASP A 262 16.96 1.97 8.32
CA ASP A 262 17.94 3.05 8.39
C ASP A 262 17.36 4.38 8.96
N ARG A 263 16.11 4.36 9.45
CA ARG A 263 15.37 5.51 10.00
C ARG A 263 15.07 6.61 8.98
N ARG A 264 15.09 6.27 7.68
CA ARG A 264 14.69 7.14 6.59
C ARG A 264 13.39 6.67 5.97
N TYR A 265 12.87 7.52 5.11
CA TYR A 265 11.65 7.24 4.36
C TYR A 265 11.96 7.29 2.88
N TYR A 266 11.39 6.33 2.16
CA TYR A 266 11.58 6.22 0.72
C TYR A 266 10.21 6.16 0.03
N GLU A 267 10.19 6.43 -1.26
CA GLU A 267 9.05 6.12 -2.12
C GLU A 267 9.22 4.72 -2.70
N GLY A 268 8.25 3.86 -2.41
CA GLY A 268 8.19 2.50 -2.92
C GLY A 268 7.03 2.29 -3.89
N TRP A 269 7.06 1.17 -4.56
CA TRP A 269 5.99 0.71 -5.43
C TRP A 269 5.88 -0.81 -5.38
N GLY A 270 4.69 -1.33 -5.67
CA GLY A 270 4.45 -2.76 -5.74
C GLY A 270 3.06 -3.15 -5.28
N THR A 271 2.60 -4.30 -5.72
CA THR A 271 1.41 -4.96 -5.15
C THR A 271 1.62 -5.35 -3.68
N SER A 272 2.88 -5.38 -3.22
CA SER A 272 3.25 -5.55 -1.81
C SER A 272 2.69 -4.43 -0.93
N ALA A 273 2.90 -3.17 -1.33
CA ALA A 273 2.35 -2.01 -0.61
C ALA A 273 0.82 -2.03 -0.63
N ALA A 274 0.21 -2.36 -1.77
CA ALA A 274 -1.23 -2.51 -1.88
C ALA A 274 -1.79 -3.59 -0.95
N ALA A 275 -1.12 -4.75 -0.84
CA ALA A 275 -1.50 -5.82 0.09
C ALA A 275 -1.36 -5.37 1.55
N ALA A 276 -0.33 -4.62 1.90
CA ALA A 276 -0.17 -4.05 3.24
C ALA A 276 -1.31 -3.09 3.60
N PHE A 277 -1.72 -2.19 2.69
CA PHE A 277 -2.90 -1.35 2.89
C PHE A 277 -4.17 -2.17 3.10
N VAL A 278 -4.40 -3.22 2.32
CA VAL A 278 -5.59 -4.06 2.49
C VAL A 278 -5.50 -4.89 3.78
N SER A 279 -4.32 -5.33 4.20
CA SER A 279 -4.14 -6.01 5.49
C SER A 279 -4.53 -5.12 6.66
N GLY A 280 -4.12 -3.85 6.65
CA GLY A 280 -4.56 -2.88 7.63
C GLY A 280 -6.05 -2.55 7.52
N ALA A 281 -6.62 -2.48 6.30
CA ALA A 281 -8.07 -2.31 6.13
C ALA A 281 -8.86 -3.49 6.72
N VAL A 282 -8.39 -4.73 6.52
CA VAL A 282 -8.96 -5.92 7.16
C VAL A 282 -8.83 -5.84 8.68
N ALA A 283 -7.69 -5.34 9.20
CA ALA A 283 -7.51 -5.15 10.64
C ALA A 283 -8.53 -4.16 11.22
N LEU A 284 -8.80 -3.03 10.54
CA LEU A 284 -9.84 -2.09 10.96
C LEU A 284 -11.24 -2.75 11.00
N VAL A 285 -11.59 -3.53 9.96
CA VAL A 285 -12.89 -4.23 9.94
C VAL A 285 -12.94 -5.29 11.03
N ARG A 286 -11.85 -6.02 11.28
CA ARG A 286 -11.73 -7.02 12.34
C ARG A 286 -11.88 -6.40 13.73
N ALA A 287 -11.24 -5.26 14.00
CA ALA A 287 -11.36 -4.56 15.28
C ALA A 287 -12.81 -4.12 15.54
N ALA A 288 -13.51 -3.63 14.53
CA ALA A 288 -14.91 -3.25 14.65
C ALA A 288 -15.85 -4.46 14.75
N HIS A 289 -15.51 -5.60 14.16
CA HIS A 289 -16.36 -6.79 14.02
C HIS A 289 -15.55 -8.08 14.24
N PRO A 290 -15.16 -8.41 15.47
CA PRO A 290 -14.24 -9.50 15.79
C PRO A 290 -14.76 -10.90 15.41
N ASP A 291 -16.06 -11.08 15.35
CA ASP A 291 -16.70 -12.38 15.10
C ASP A 291 -16.88 -12.73 13.60
N LEU A 292 -16.50 -11.81 12.69
CA LEU A 292 -16.65 -12.07 11.25
C LEU A 292 -15.63 -13.08 10.76
N THR A 293 -16.08 -14.04 9.95
CA THR A 293 -15.18 -15.02 9.32
C THR A 293 -14.32 -14.39 8.22
N PRO A 294 -13.19 -15.01 7.83
CA PRO A 294 -12.37 -14.55 6.70
C PRO A 294 -13.16 -14.40 5.40
N ALA A 295 -14.13 -15.27 5.13
CA ALA A 295 -15.00 -15.16 3.96
C ALA A 295 -15.92 -13.95 4.02
N GLN A 296 -16.49 -13.65 5.20
CA GLN A 296 -17.31 -12.46 5.41
C GLN A 296 -16.48 -11.19 5.26
N LEU A 297 -15.27 -11.14 5.82
CA LEU A 297 -14.33 -10.03 5.62
C LEU A 297 -14.03 -9.82 4.14
N LYS A 298 -13.68 -10.89 3.41
CA LYS A 298 -13.44 -10.82 1.97
C LYS A 298 -14.66 -10.31 1.21
N THR A 299 -15.86 -10.82 1.54
CA THR A 299 -17.12 -10.39 0.91
C THR A 299 -17.41 -8.92 1.18
N LEU A 300 -17.21 -8.43 2.42
CA LEU A 300 -17.37 -7.02 2.74
C LEU A 300 -16.45 -6.13 1.90
N LEU A 301 -15.17 -6.48 1.78
CA LEU A 301 -14.25 -5.71 0.93
C LEU A 301 -14.70 -5.71 -0.54
N ILE A 302 -15.23 -6.82 -1.04
CA ILE A 302 -15.80 -6.92 -2.39
C ILE A 302 -17.02 -6.03 -2.53
N ASP A 303 -17.98 -6.14 -1.62
CA ASP A 303 -19.28 -5.49 -1.76
C ASP A 303 -19.21 -3.97 -1.56
N THR A 304 -18.26 -3.50 -0.77
CA THR A 304 -18.06 -2.08 -0.45
C THR A 304 -16.96 -1.41 -1.28
N ALA A 305 -16.29 -2.17 -2.17
CA ALA A 305 -15.24 -1.61 -3.03
C ALA A 305 -15.76 -0.45 -3.88
N ARG A 306 -14.96 0.61 -3.97
CA ARG A 306 -15.24 1.80 -4.80
C ARG A 306 -14.64 1.67 -6.20
N SER A 307 -15.04 2.57 -7.09
CA SER A 307 -14.51 2.61 -8.47
C SER A 307 -14.57 1.24 -9.15
N ARG A 308 -15.72 0.58 -8.98
CA ARG A 308 -15.97 -0.73 -9.57
C ARG A 308 -15.78 -0.68 -11.08
N PRO A 309 -15.11 -1.68 -11.67
CA PRO A 309 -15.02 -1.81 -13.12
C PRO A 309 -16.41 -1.97 -13.75
N GLU A 310 -16.54 -1.62 -15.02
CA GLU A 310 -17.70 -1.98 -15.83
C GLU A 310 -17.89 -3.50 -15.80
N GLY A 311 -19.13 -3.95 -15.65
CA GLY A 311 -19.43 -5.37 -15.40
C GLY A 311 -19.18 -5.85 -13.96
N GLY A 312 -18.80 -4.95 -13.03
CA GLY A 312 -18.68 -5.21 -11.58
C GLY A 312 -17.34 -5.78 -11.15
N ARG A 313 -16.55 -6.38 -12.04
CA ARG A 313 -15.22 -6.96 -11.75
C ARG A 313 -14.31 -6.95 -12.98
N SER A 314 -13.00 -6.79 -12.76
CA SER A 314 -11.98 -7.02 -13.79
C SER A 314 -10.77 -7.77 -13.23
N ASP A 315 -10.00 -8.41 -14.11
CA ASP A 315 -8.72 -9.05 -13.71
C ASP A 315 -7.65 -8.01 -13.33
N ALA A 316 -7.84 -6.76 -13.72
CA ALA A 316 -6.90 -5.66 -13.47
C ALA A 316 -7.05 -5.04 -12.07
N LYS A 317 -8.28 -4.96 -11.55
CA LYS A 317 -8.58 -4.27 -10.28
C LYS A 317 -9.48 -5.07 -9.34
N GLY A 318 -9.75 -6.33 -9.63
CA GLY A 318 -10.74 -7.10 -8.89
C GLY A 318 -12.10 -6.40 -8.94
N TYR A 319 -12.73 -6.25 -7.80
CA TYR A 319 -14.03 -5.57 -7.66
C TYR A 319 -13.92 -4.05 -7.48
N GLY A 320 -12.71 -3.49 -7.46
CA GLY A 320 -12.46 -2.06 -7.28
C GLY A 320 -11.50 -1.77 -6.12
N THR A 321 -11.40 -0.50 -5.75
CA THR A 321 -10.52 -0.04 -4.67
C THR A 321 -11.18 -0.25 -3.31
N VAL A 322 -10.46 -0.84 -2.37
CA VAL A 322 -10.95 -1.09 -1.01
C VAL A 322 -11.42 0.20 -0.31
N ASP A 323 -12.50 0.11 0.45
CA ASP A 323 -13.04 1.17 1.31
C ASP A 323 -13.27 0.63 2.72
N PRO A 324 -12.33 0.83 3.64
CA PRO A 324 -12.45 0.30 5.00
C PRO A 324 -13.62 0.91 5.79
N ALA A 325 -13.93 2.19 5.60
CA ALA A 325 -15.04 2.84 6.29
C ALA A 325 -16.39 2.24 5.89
N ALA A 326 -16.61 2.08 4.59
CA ALA A 326 -17.81 1.43 4.07
C ALA A 326 -17.91 -0.06 4.50
N ALA A 327 -16.76 -0.75 4.57
CA ALA A 327 -16.72 -2.15 5.03
C ALA A 327 -17.07 -2.27 6.51
N ILE A 328 -16.59 -1.37 7.37
CA ILE A 328 -16.97 -1.30 8.78
C ILE A 328 -18.47 -1.05 8.93
N GLU A 329 -19.02 -0.07 8.22
CA GLU A 329 -20.46 0.23 8.27
C GLU A 329 -21.32 -0.96 7.81
N ALA A 330 -20.92 -1.61 6.72
CA ALA A 330 -21.64 -2.78 6.19
C ALA A 330 -21.53 -3.99 7.13
N GLY A 331 -20.39 -4.17 7.80
CA GLY A 331 -20.13 -5.24 8.76
C GLY A 331 -21.10 -5.26 9.94
N ALA A 332 -21.57 -4.09 10.37
CA ALA A 332 -22.52 -3.96 11.47
C ALA A 332 -23.87 -4.69 11.21
N ARG A 333 -24.18 -5.00 9.96
CA ARG A 333 -25.39 -5.73 9.58
C ARG A 333 -25.21 -7.25 9.52
N LEU A 334 -24.00 -7.73 9.66
CA LEU A 334 -23.67 -9.15 9.57
C LEU A 334 -23.64 -9.79 10.97
N LYS A 335 -23.94 -11.09 10.99
CA LYS A 335 -23.67 -11.94 12.17
C LYS A 335 -22.43 -12.77 11.88
N GLY A 336 -21.60 -12.96 12.89
CA GLY A 336 -20.45 -13.86 12.80
C GLY A 336 -20.84 -15.29 12.43
N GLY A 337 -19.92 -16.01 11.85
CA GLY A 337 -20.10 -17.40 11.43
C GLY A 337 -18.99 -18.33 11.94
N ASP A 338 -19.07 -19.63 11.63
CA ASP A 338 -17.97 -20.57 11.92
C ASP A 338 -16.91 -20.49 10.81
N PRO A 339 -15.66 -20.11 11.11
CA PRO A 339 -14.57 -20.08 10.13
C PRO A 339 -14.33 -21.40 9.43
N LYS A 340 -14.60 -22.54 10.10
CA LYS A 340 -14.41 -23.89 9.54
C LYS A 340 -15.31 -24.17 8.34
N ASP A 341 -16.52 -23.63 8.33
CA ASP A 341 -17.45 -23.78 7.22
C ASP A 341 -16.90 -23.13 5.95
N THR A 342 -16.24 -21.98 6.10
CA THR A 342 -15.61 -21.27 5.01
C THR A 342 -14.44 -22.04 4.40
N ALA A 343 -13.54 -22.57 5.24
CA ALA A 343 -12.38 -23.33 4.80
C ALA A 343 -12.80 -24.62 4.08
N ALA A 344 -13.86 -25.28 4.55
CA ALA A 344 -14.38 -26.49 3.90
C ALA A 344 -14.82 -26.24 2.45
N GLY A 345 -15.30 -25.04 2.12
CA GLY A 345 -15.69 -24.66 0.76
C GLY A 345 -14.52 -24.54 -0.23
N TYR A 346 -13.29 -24.40 0.27
CA TYR A 346 -12.10 -24.21 -0.57
C TYR A 346 -11.24 -25.48 -0.72
N ARG A 347 -11.45 -26.52 0.08
CA ARG A 347 -10.64 -27.74 0.06
C ARG A 347 -10.60 -28.37 -1.33
N GLY A 348 -9.40 -28.67 -1.82
CA GLY A 348 -9.16 -29.36 -3.09
C GLY A 348 -9.50 -28.54 -4.33
N ARG A 349 -9.77 -27.24 -4.21
CA ARG A 349 -10.01 -26.36 -5.35
C ARG A 349 -8.73 -25.61 -5.73
N HIS A 350 -7.87 -26.27 -6.46
CA HIS A 350 -6.83 -25.57 -7.21
C HIS A 350 -7.46 -25.00 -8.48
N PHE A 351 -7.44 -23.70 -8.62
CA PHE A 351 -7.88 -23.08 -9.88
C PHE A 351 -6.79 -23.29 -10.91
N GLY A 352 -7.12 -23.90 -12.03
CA GLY A 352 -6.31 -23.85 -13.22
C GLY A 352 -6.11 -22.39 -13.67
N PRO A 353 -5.57 -22.13 -14.88
CA PRO A 353 -5.25 -20.78 -15.35
C PRO A 353 -6.44 -19.79 -15.38
N GLY A 354 -7.61 -20.25 -15.00
CA GLY A 354 -8.84 -19.44 -14.98
C GLY A 354 -9.39 -19.12 -16.37
N PRO A 355 -10.56 -18.49 -16.47
CA PRO A 355 -11.00 -17.97 -17.74
C PRO A 355 -10.01 -16.92 -18.20
N THR A 356 -9.49 -17.09 -19.42
CA THR A 356 -8.69 -16.05 -20.07
C THR A 356 -9.56 -14.81 -20.13
N ALA A 357 -9.09 -13.70 -19.54
CA ALA A 357 -9.76 -12.43 -19.75
C ALA A 357 -9.93 -12.24 -21.27
N PRO A 358 -11.09 -11.78 -21.75
CA PRO A 358 -11.20 -11.38 -23.13
C PRO A 358 -10.02 -10.48 -23.44
N ALA A 359 -9.25 -10.80 -24.49
CA ALA A 359 -8.16 -9.93 -24.92
C ALA A 359 -8.77 -8.53 -25.01
N GLU A 360 -8.19 -7.55 -24.28
CA GLU A 360 -8.60 -6.16 -24.48
C GLU A 360 -8.41 -5.93 -25.98
N GLU A 361 -9.51 -5.77 -26.70
CA GLU A 361 -9.42 -5.43 -28.11
C GLU A 361 -8.52 -4.19 -28.19
N PRO A 362 -7.44 -4.23 -28.99
CA PRO A 362 -6.58 -3.07 -29.13
C PRO A 362 -7.54 -1.92 -29.48
N ARG A 363 -7.56 -0.88 -28.67
CA ARG A 363 -8.38 0.31 -28.93
C ARG A 363 -8.10 0.71 -30.35
N SER A 364 -8.99 0.33 -31.26
CA SER A 364 -8.87 0.71 -32.64
C SER A 364 -9.04 2.23 -32.64
N PHE A 365 -7.97 2.95 -32.89
CA PHE A 365 -8.05 4.40 -33.10
C PHE A 365 -8.93 4.74 -34.30
N GLY A 366 -9.61 3.72 -34.85
CA GLY A 366 -10.58 3.84 -35.93
C GLY A 366 -10.05 4.69 -37.08
N LEU A 367 -10.86 5.60 -37.58
CA LEU A 367 -10.48 6.54 -38.66
C LEU A 367 -9.58 7.71 -38.16
N LEU A 368 -9.37 7.89 -36.84
CA LEU A 368 -8.56 8.98 -36.32
C LEU A 368 -7.05 8.82 -36.64
N ALA A 369 -6.52 7.60 -36.61
CA ALA A 369 -5.12 7.36 -36.91
C ALA A 369 -4.76 7.68 -38.39
N PRO A 370 -5.53 7.21 -39.40
CA PRO A 370 -5.28 7.59 -40.79
C PRO A 370 -5.56 9.07 -41.08
N LEU A 371 -6.54 9.70 -40.38
CA LEU A 371 -6.81 11.14 -40.52
C LEU A 371 -5.66 11.99 -39.97
N LEU A 372 -5.11 11.66 -38.79
CA LEU A 372 -3.95 12.36 -38.22
C LEU A 372 -2.69 12.13 -39.06
N GLY A 373 -2.49 10.90 -39.58
CA GLY A 373 -1.40 10.58 -40.49
C GLY A 373 -1.51 11.37 -41.80
N GLY A 374 -2.70 11.49 -42.38
CA GLY A 374 -2.96 12.26 -43.59
C GLY A 374 -2.74 13.76 -43.39
N LEU A 375 -3.18 14.31 -42.26
CA LEU A 375 -2.94 15.72 -41.93
C LEU A 375 -1.46 16.03 -41.71
N GLY A 376 -0.70 15.14 -41.07
CA GLY A 376 0.74 15.26 -40.87
C GLY A 376 1.50 15.23 -42.22
N ALA A 377 1.12 14.34 -43.15
CA ALA A 377 1.70 14.27 -44.47
C ALA A 377 1.41 15.54 -45.30
N LEU A 378 0.19 16.08 -45.22
CA LEU A 378 -0.18 17.33 -45.89
C LEU A 378 0.63 18.54 -45.37
N LEU A 379 0.79 18.65 -44.05
CA LEU A 379 1.62 19.71 -43.45
C LEU A 379 3.08 19.61 -43.85
N LEU A 380 3.65 18.42 -43.93
CA LEU A 380 5.00 18.19 -44.40
C LEU A 380 5.17 18.56 -45.88
N LEU A 381 4.23 18.19 -46.73
CA LEU A 381 4.22 18.58 -48.17
C LEU A 381 4.14 20.10 -48.32
N THR A 382 3.27 20.76 -47.58
CA THR A 382 3.14 22.22 -47.59
C THR A 382 4.43 22.90 -47.14
N ALA A 383 5.08 22.41 -46.07
CA ALA A 383 6.35 22.92 -45.60
C ALA A 383 7.47 22.76 -46.63
N VAL A 384 7.51 21.64 -47.33
CA VAL A 384 8.51 21.40 -48.41
C VAL A 384 8.27 22.31 -49.59
N VAL A 385 7.02 22.52 -50.00
CA VAL A 385 6.66 23.44 -51.12
C VAL A 385 7.02 24.90 -50.77
N LEU A 386 6.66 25.36 -49.58
CA LEU A 386 7.00 26.70 -49.10
C LEU A 386 8.53 26.92 -49.03
N ARG A 387 9.28 25.92 -48.59
CA ARG A 387 10.75 25.98 -48.50
C ARG A 387 11.41 26.02 -49.88
N ARG A 388 10.82 25.33 -50.89
CA ARG A 388 11.29 25.40 -52.27
C ARG A 388 10.97 26.75 -52.93
N ALA A 389 9.76 27.30 -52.70
CA ALA A 389 9.39 28.60 -53.22
C ALA A 389 10.27 29.74 -52.64
N HIS A 390 10.71 29.62 -51.38
CA HIS A 390 11.60 30.59 -50.74
C HIS A 390 13.07 30.49 -51.19
N ARG A 391 13.46 29.42 -51.90
CA ARG A 391 14.82 29.24 -52.45
C ARG A 391 14.93 29.60 -53.92
N SER A 392 13.82 29.90 -54.56
CA SER A 392 13.77 30.24 -56.01
C SER A 392 13.34 31.69 -56.25
N GLY A 393 13.25 32.54 -55.24
CA GLY A 393 13.17 34.00 -55.26
C GLY A 393 14.42 34.58 -54.57
#